data_7ac7adea3cbbaf36b2f39f57240e3c02
#
_entry.id   7ac7adea3cbbaf36b2f39f57240e3c02
#
_cell.length_a   1.000
_cell.length_b   1.000
_cell.length_c   1.000
_cell.angle_alpha   90.00
_cell.angle_beta   90.00
_cell.angle_gamma   90.00
#
_symmetry.space_group_name_H-M   'P 1'
#
loop_
_entity.id
_entity.type
_entity.pdbx_description
1 polymer ?
#
loop_
_entity_poly.entity_id
_entity_poly.type
_entity_poly.pdbx_seq_one_letter_code
_entity_poly.pdbx_strand_id
1 'polypeptide(L)'
;MRDAIIRKNANLVRTCLSCLSLCLPCISNGSPGVDICQEPIAESNLSIAYYDNEKTSFERNLGETNRDNFSTDLQFKMNDNWIFGVGHRSAILDVERLELQTNGYLHTFFVPVHRLDQSDNKSFRFSIAPALSASSNVTKDPNEYTADALQLLVALVWGEQISDRLGLSYGICGDHRFGEYQVYPVIGINWQPHADWLIELGFPASRLSYEVTKSLTSVLQIAPNGNEWYVKNKSLDKHSQFVYEAYLLEWALSWRAHQKIMLTASVGREFHSRYEMTLLNETRIRVSSDPTTRVGVSLAWFC
;
A
#
# COMPACT_ATOMS: atom_id res chain seq x y z
N MET A 1 -31.17 36.18 -16.78
CA MET A 1 -29.82 36.60 -16.35
C MET A 1 -29.41 36.04 -14.97
N ARG A 2 -30.30 35.87 -14.01
CA ARG A 2 -30.00 35.22 -12.68
C ARG A 2 -29.66 33.73 -12.78
N ASP A 3 -30.31 32.97 -13.66
CA ASP A 3 -30.08 31.50 -13.76
C ASP A 3 -28.73 31.13 -14.38
N ALA A 4 -28.15 32.03 -15.22
CA ALA A 4 -26.82 31.82 -15.81
C ALA A 4 -25.68 31.99 -14.78
N ILE A 5 -25.88 32.87 -13.78
CA ILE A 5 -24.91 33.13 -12.72
C ILE A 5 -24.91 31.99 -11.70
N ILE A 6 -26.10 31.43 -11.39
CA ILE A 6 -26.21 30.29 -10.47
C ILE A 6 -25.57 29.03 -11.06
N ARG A 7 -25.76 28.76 -12.37
CA ARG A 7 -25.10 27.62 -13.05
C ARG A 7 -23.58 27.76 -13.14
N LYS A 8 -23.08 28.99 -13.33
CA LYS A 8 -21.63 29.25 -13.40
C LYS A 8 -20.92 29.03 -12.06
N ASN A 9 -21.59 29.41 -10.95
CA ASN A 9 -21.07 29.22 -9.59
C ASN A 9 -21.16 27.75 -9.16
N ALA A 10 -22.20 26.99 -9.58
CA ALA A 10 -22.31 25.56 -9.32
C ALA A 10 -21.20 24.76 -10.03
N ASN A 11 -20.83 25.13 -11.25
CA ASN A 11 -19.71 24.49 -11.96
C ASN A 11 -18.34 24.85 -11.35
N LEU A 12 -18.15 26.06 -10.82
CA LEU A 12 -16.90 26.44 -10.15
C LEU A 12 -16.72 25.69 -8.82
N VAL A 13 -17.79 25.46 -8.06
CA VAL A 13 -17.77 24.68 -6.82
C VAL A 13 -17.55 23.19 -7.12
N ARG A 14 -18.15 22.66 -8.20
CA ARG A 14 -17.95 21.26 -8.64
C ARG A 14 -16.50 21.00 -9.09
N THR A 15 -15.87 21.95 -9.77
CA THR A 15 -14.46 21.81 -10.20
C THR A 15 -13.49 21.89 -9.00
N CYS A 16 -13.85 22.59 -7.92
CA CYS A 16 -13.03 22.64 -6.71
C CYS A 16 -13.11 21.35 -5.87
N LEU A 17 -14.25 20.63 -5.81
CA LEU A 17 -14.34 19.37 -5.05
C LEU A 17 -13.61 18.22 -5.74
N SER A 18 -13.66 18.13 -7.06
CA SER A 18 -12.84 17.14 -7.80
C SER A 18 -11.33 17.44 -7.72
N CYS A 19 -10.94 18.71 -7.54
CA CYS A 19 -9.54 19.07 -7.31
C CYS A 19 -9.05 18.80 -5.87
N LEU A 20 -9.93 18.77 -4.85
CA LEU A 20 -9.52 18.48 -3.48
C LEU A 20 -9.21 16.97 -3.27
N SER A 21 -9.91 16.07 -3.94
CA SER A 21 -9.56 14.63 -3.96
C SER A 21 -8.19 14.37 -4.60
N LEU A 22 -7.72 15.26 -5.45
CA LEU A 22 -6.47 15.15 -6.19
C LEU A 22 -5.23 15.67 -5.44
N CYS A 23 -5.40 16.30 -4.27
CA CYS A 23 -4.30 16.90 -3.52
C CYS A 23 -3.92 16.17 -2.25
N LEU A 24 -4.60 15.07 -1.89
CA LEU A 24 -4.19 14.28 -0.75
C LEU A 24 -2.91 13.54 -1.07
N PRO A 25 -1.86 13.69 -0.28
CA PRO A 25 -0.66 12.90 -0.45
C PRO A 25 -1.04 11.43 -0.28
N CYS A 26 -1.01 10.65 -1.36
CA CYS A 26 -0.93 9.21 -1.19
C CYS A 26 0.39 8.94 -0.49
N ILE A 27 0.32 8.65 0.79
CA ILE A 27 1.47 8.12 1.51
C ILE A 27 1.78 6.81 0.80
N SER A 28 2.94 6.72 0.18
CA SER A 28 3.42 5.42 -0.28
C SER A 28 3.53 4.57 0.97
N ASN A 29 2.57 3.68 1.16
CA ASN A 29 2.58 2.76 2.28
C ASN A 29 3.85 1.93 2.14
N GLY A 30 4.77 2.01 3.09
CA GLY A 30 5.95 1.14 3.12
C GLY A 30 5.61 -0.30 3.43
N SER A 31 4.43 -0.73 3.02
CA SER A 31 4.03 -2.12 3.04
C SER A 31 4.97 -2.94 2.19
N PRO A 32 5.45 -4.09 2.65
CA PRO A 32 6.19 -5.02 1.84
C PRO A 32 5.32 -5.60 0.71
N GLY A 33 3.99 -5.53 0.84
CA GLY A 33 3.02 -5.90 -0.18
C GLY A 33 2.57 -4.71 -1.04
N VAL A 34 1.86 -5.03 -2.12
CA VAL A 34 1.29 -4.07 -3.05
C VAL A 34 -0.14 -3.74 -2.65
N ASP A 35 -0.45 -2.47 -2.41
CA ASP A 35 -1.80 -2.01 -2.13
C ASP A 35 -2.55 -1.65 -3.41
N ILE A 36 -3.22 -2.64 -4.01
CA ILE A 36 -4.05 -2.44 -5.20
C ILE A 36 -5.45 -1.91 -4.86
N CYS A 37 -5.87 -2.03 -3.60
CA CYS A 37 -7.20 -1.64 -3.13
C CYS A 37 -7.31 -0.14 -2.83
N GLN A 38 -6.19 0.53 -2.63
CA GLN A 38 -6.15 1.96 -2.45
C GLN A 38 -6.32 2.71 -3.78
N GLU A 39 -6.83 3.91 -3.73
CA GLU A 39 -6.96 4.74 -4.92
C GLU A 39 -5.56 5.13 -5.46
N PRO A 40 -5.28 4.94 -6.76
CA PRO A 40 -4.02 5.35 -7.35
C PRO A 40 -3.92 6.88 -7.36
N ILE A 41 -2.70 7.40 -7.36
CA ILE A 41 -2.45 8.82 -7.55
C ILE A 41 -2.91 9.22 -8.96
N ALA A 42 -3.77 10.22 -9.07
CA ALA A 42 -4.35 10.65 -10.34
C ALA A 42 -3.34 11.34 -11.29
N GLU A 43 -2.13 11.61 -10.84
CA GLU A 43 -1.06 12.28 -11.59
C GLU A 43 0.08 11.30 -11.89
N SER A 44 0.79 11.52 -13.01
CA SER A 44 2.03 10.79 -13.26
C SER A 44 3.06 11.15 -12.20
N ASN A 45 3.68 10.14 -11.59
CA ASN A 45 4.64 10.37 -10.53
C ASN A 45 5.71 9.27 -10.46
N LEU A 46 6.85 9.62 -9.88
CA LEU A 46 7.87 8.70 -9.41
C LEU A 46 7.97 8.85 -7.89
N SER A 47 7.81 7.77 -7.15
CA SER A 47 8.00 7.77 -5.71
C SER A 47 9.06 6.76 -5.27
N ILE A 48 9.81 7.13 -4.24
CA ILE A 48 10.81 6.29 -3.58
C ILE A 48 10.58 6.41 -2.08
N ALA A 49 10.58 5.28 -1.37
CA ALA A 49 10.46 5.29 0.07
C ALA A 49 11.39 4.24 0.72
N TYR A 50 11.84 4.57 1.92
CA TYR A 50 12.62 3.69 2.79
C TYR A 50 11.98 3.68 4.17
N TYR A 51 11.92 2.49 4.77
CA TYR A 51 11.38 2.26 6.11
C TYR A 51 12.31 1.33 6.86
N ASP A 52 12.67 1.76 8.06
CA ASP A 52 13.44 1.00 9.03
C ASP A 52 12.49 0.50 10.13
N ASN A 53 12.50 -0.79 10.38
CA ASN A 53 11.77 -1.41 11.47
C ASN A 53 12.75 -1.71 12.61
N GLU A 54 12.41 -1.28 13.81
CA GLU A 54 13.16 -1.62 15.01
C GLU A 54 13.30 -3.15 15.17
N LYS A 55 14.45 -3.59 15.65
CA LYS A 55 14.68 -5.00 15.98
C LYS A 55 13.67 -5.48 17.02
N THR A 56 13.05 -6.63 16.79
CA THR A 56 12.01 -7.19 17.64
C THR A 56 12.25 -8.65 17.94
N SER A 57 11.77 -9.12 19.08
CA SER A 57 11.90 -10.50 19.51
C SER A 57 10.73 -11.34 19.04
N PHE A 58 10.99 -12.58 18.70
CA PHE A 58 9.95 -13.58 18.55
C PHE A 58 9.42 -14.06 19.88
N GLU A 59 8.14 -14.36 19.95
CA GLU A 59 7.54 -14.98 21.13
C GLU A 59 8.32 -16.23 21.56
N ARG A 60 8.32 -16.51 22.87
CA ARG A 60 9.02 -17.64 23.49
C ARG A 60 10.54 -17.63 23.34
N ASN A 61 11.15 -16.46 23.13
CA ASN A 61 12.59 -16.29 22.96
C ASN A 61 13.19 -17.15 21.83
N LEU A 62 12.42 -17.35 20.75
CA LEU A 62 12.87 -18.13 19.60
C LEU A 62 13.90 -17.39 18.75
N GLY A 63 14.19 -16.13 19.05
CA GLY A 63 15.15 -15.31 18.34
C GLY A 63 14.67 -13.89 18.15
N GLU A 64 15.36 -13.16 17.29
CA GLU A 64 15.10 -11.75 16.99
C GLU A 64 15.03 -11.56 15.48
N THR A 65 14.29 -10.54 15.06
CA THR A 65 14.20 -10.17 13.65
C THR A 65 14.27 -8.67 13.47
N ASN A 66 14.87 -8.27 12.37
CA ASN A 66 14.83 -6.90 11.84
C ASN A 66 14.36 -6.93 10.39
N ARG A 67 13.65 -5.89 9.97
CA ARG A 67 13.16 -5.79 8.58
C ARG A 67 13.20 -4.37 8.08
N ASP A 68 13.98 -4.14 7.05
CA ASP A 68 13.98 -2.88 6.31
C ASP A 68 13.17 -3.04 5.03
N ASN A 69 12.42 -2.01 4.67
CA ASN A 69 11.63 -2.01 3.45
C ASN A 69 12.07 -0.84 2.56
N PHE A 70 12.18 -1.13 1.27
CA PHE A 70 12.40 -0.13 0.24
C PHE A 70 11.34 -0.26 -0.84
N SER A 71 10.82 0.86 -1.33
CA SER A 71 9.84 0.88 -2.41
C SER A 71 10.18 1.91 -3.48
N THR A 72 9.86 1.56 -4.71
CA THR A 72 9.92 2.47 -5.86
C THR A 72 8.68 2.24 -6.70
N ASP A 73 7.97 3.32 -7.03
CA ASP A 73 6.80 3.29 -7.89
C ASP A 73 6.92 4.36 -8.96
N LEU A 74 6.62 3.97 -10.18
CA LEU A 74 6.50 4.85 -11.32
C LEU A 74 5.10 4.68 -11.89
N GLN A 75 4.34 5.77 -11.92
CA GLN A 75 2.98 5.78 -12.46
C GLN A 75 2.87 6.78 -13.62
N PHE A 76 2.11 6.39 -14.64
CA PHE A 76 1.84 7.18 -15.82
C PHE A 76 0.34 7.31 -16.02
N LYS A 77 -0.17 8.53 -15.95
CA LYS A 77 -1.53 8.84 -16.38
C LYS A 77 -1.55 8.91 -17.91
N MET A 78 -2.18 7.94 -18.54
CA MET A 78 -2.28 7.88 -20.00
C MET A 78 -3.41 8.80 -20.51
N ASN A 79 -4.52 8.81 -19.80
CA ASN A 79 -5.67 9.71 -20.02
C ASN A 79 -6.49 9.81 -18.72
N ASP A 80 -7.67 10.42 -18.78
CA ASP A 80 -8.49 10.62 -17.57
C ASP A 80 -9.01 9.32 -16.96
N ASN A 81 -9.06 8.24 -17.73
CA ASN A 81 -9.59 6.96 -17.29
C ASN A 81 -8.51 5.90 -16.99
N TRP A 82 -7.30 6.04 -17.52
CA TRP A 82 -6.30 4.98 -17.43
C TRP A 82 -4.99 5.45 -16.80
N ILE A 83 -4.54 4.70 -15.81
CA ILE A 83 -3.24 4.86 -15.16
C ILE A 83 -2.50 3.53 -15.23
N PHE A 84 -1.24 3.57 -15.67
CA PHE A 84 -0.33 2.45 -15.73
C PHE A 84 0.84 2.68 -14.79
N GLY A 85 1.43 1.61 -14.30
CA GLY A 85 2.60 1.76 -13.46
C GLY A 85 3.56 0.59 -13.55
N VAL A 86 4.71 0.79 -12.94
CA VAL A 86 5.70 -0.24 -12.62
C VAL A 86 6.17 0.03 -11.21
N GLY A 87 6.23 -0.99 -10.39
CA GLY A 87 6.68 -0.83 -9.03
C GLY A 87 7.57 -1.97 -8.56
N HIS A 88 8.35 -1.65 -7.53
CA HIS A 88 9.20 -2.61 -6.85
C HIS A 88 9.09 -2.38 -5.34
N ARG A 89 8.95 -3.48 -4.61
CA ARG A 89 9.06 -3.54 -3.15
C ARG A 89 10.21 -4.47 -2.81
N SER A 90 11.05 -4.09 -1.87
CA SER A 90 12.00 -5.03 -1.29
C SER A 90 11.92 -4.98 0.24
N ALA A 91 12.04 -6.15 0.85
CA ALA A 91 12.20 -6.31 2.28
C ALA A 91 13.55 -6.98 2.53
N ILE A 92 14.39 -6.37 3.35
CA ILE A 92 15.62 -6.97 3.84
C ILE A 92 15.26 -7.57 5.19
N LEU A 93 15.28 -8.89 5.26
CA LEU A 93 14.95 -9.62 6.47
C LEU A 93 16.24 -10.17 7.09
N ASP A 94 16.48 -9.83 8.33
CA ASP A 94 17.52 -10.41 9.17
C ASP A 94 16.87 -11.16 10.33
N VAL A 95 17.16 -12.45 10.45
CA VAL A 95 16.61 -13.34 11.49
C VAL A 95 17.76 -13.99 12.23
N GLU A 96 17.90 -13.69 13.51
CA GLU A 96 18.91 -14.27 14.37
C GLU A 96 18.31 -15.42 15.20
N ARG A 97 19.07 -16.52 15.36
CA ARG A 97 18.81 -17.67 16.25
C ARG A 97 17.67 -18.61 15.87
N LEU A 98 16.90 -18.36 14.82
CA LEU A 98 16.02 -19.38 14.28
C LEU A 98 16.83 -20.34 13.43
N GLU A 99 16.64 -21.67 13.59
CA GLU A 99 17.22 -22.69 12.70
C GLU A 99 16.82 -22.49 11.21
N LEU A 100 15.83 -21.64 10.99
CA LEU A 100 15.32 -21.16 9.71
C LEU A 100 16.04 -19.90 9.25
N GLN A 101 17.36 -19.84 9.26
CA GLN A 101 18.11 -18.68 8.77
C GLN A 101 17.66 -18.31 7.35
N THR A 102 16.70 -17.41 7.26
CA THR A 102 16.24 -16.81 6.00
C THR A 102 16.68 -15.35 5.93
N ASN A 103 17.94 -15.09 6.29
CA ASN A 103 18.53 -13.80 6.00
C ASN A 103 18.51 -13.61 4.49
N GLY A 104 17.80 -12.62 4.01
CA GLY A 104 17.70 -12.45 2.57
C GLY A 104 16.92 -11.22 2.15
N TYR A 105 17.11 -10.94 0.87
CA TYR A 105 16.37 -9.89 0.19
C TYR A 105 15.14 -10.53 -0.45
N LEU A 106 13.97 -10.03 -0.09
CA LEU A 106 12.67 -10.39 -0.64
C LEU A 106 12.24 -9.27 -1.60
N HIS A 107 11.79 -9.63 -2.78
CA HIS A 107 11.41 -8.67 -3.81
C HIS A 107 10.00 -8.94 -4.31
N THR A 108 9.27 -7.86 -4.62
CA THR A 108 8.01 -7.92 -5.35
C THR A 108 8.07 -6.89 -6.47
N PHE A 109 8.08 -7.34 -7.71
CA PHE A 109 7.95 -6.52 -8.91
C PHE A 109 6.53 -6.61 -9.41
N PHE A 110 5.90 -5.47 -9.75
CA PHE A 110 4.50 -5.46 -10.16
C PHE A 110 4.23 -4.38 -11.22
N VAL A 111 3.19 -4.63 -12.01
CA VAL A 111 2.75 -3.74 -13.09
C VAL A 111 1.27 -3.44 -12.89
N PRO A 112 0.92 -2.38 -12.15
CA PRO A 112 -0.47 -2.02 -11.94
C PRO A 112 -1.07 -1.33 -13.17
N VAL A 113 -2.30 -1.68 -13.45
CA VAL A 113 -3.16 -1.03 -14.43
C VAL A 113 -4.46 -0.67 -13.74
N HIS A 114 -4.83 0.61 -13.80
CA HIS A 114 -6.06 1.10 -13.21
C HIS A 114 -6.93 1.73 -14.29
N ARG A 115 -8.22 1.43 -14.22
CA ARG A 115 -9.27 2.12 -14.95
C ARG A 115 -10.16 2.86 -13.96
N LEU A 116 -10.34 4.15 -14.19
CA LEU A 116 -11.16 5.04 -13.38
C LEU A 116 -12.27 5.59 -14.27
N ASP A 117 -13.50 5.28 -13.94
CA ASP A 117 -14.66 5.88 -14.59
C ASP A 117 -15.37 6.76 -13.55
N GLN A 118 -15.58 8.03 -13.87
CA GLN A 118 -16.20 9.00 -12.97
C GLN A 118 -17.37 9.68 -13.66
N SER A 119 -18.49 9.72 -12.98
CA SER A 119 -19.68 10.48 -13.36
C SER A 119 -20.07 11.42 -12.22
N ASP A 120 -21.14 12.20 -12.37
CA ASP A 120 -21.51 13.31 -11.46
C ASP A 120 -21.38 12.97 -9.96
N ASN A 121 -21.93 11.84 -9.53
CA ASN A 121 -21.94 11.42 -8.12
C ASN A 121 -21.51 9.97 -7.92
N LYS A 122 -21.02 9.29 -8.97
CA LYS A 122 -20.58 7.89 -8.90
C LYS A 122 -19.19 7.75 -9.50
N SER A 123 -18.39 6.88 -8.91
CA SER A 123 -17.11 6.46 -9.44
C SER A 123 -17.07 4.94 -9.52
N PHE A 124 -16.31 4.45 -10.46
CA PHE A 124 -15.96 3.03 -10.58
C PHE A 124 -14.48 2.92 -10.83
N ARG A 125 -13.83 2.04 -10.09
CA ARG A 125 -12.43 1.71 -10.26
C ARG A 125 -12.28 0.20 -10.46
N PHE A 126 -11.60 -0.16 -11.54
CA PHE A 126 -11.03 -1.46 -11.76
C PHE A 126 -9.50 -1.35 -11.68
N SER A 127 -8.87 -2.21 -10.93
CA SER A 127 -7.42 -2.27 -10.80
C SER A 127 -6.95 -3.72 -10.92
N ILE A 128 -5.88 -3.94 -11.66
CA ILE A 128 -5.23 -5.24 -11.79
C ILE A 128 -3.71 -5.05 -11.75
N ALA A 129 -3.00 -5.91 -11.03
CA ALA A 129 -1.54 -5.89 -10.99
C ALA A 129 -0.99 -7.32 -10.99
N PRO A 130 -0.50 -7.82 -12.13
CA PRO A 130 0.40 -8.98 -12.11
C PRO A 130 1.69 -8.61 -11.38
N ALA A 131 2.16 -9.54 -10.53
CA ALA A 131 3.37 -9.36 -9.74
C ALA A 131 4.21 -10.62 -9.72
N LEU A 132 5.52 -10.44 -9.52
CA LEU A 132 6.49 -11.48 -9.23
C LEU A 132 7.04 -11.23 -7.82
N SER A 133 6.78 -12.16 -6.89
CA SER A 133 7.15 -12.01 -5.49
C SER A 133 8.04 -13.17 -5.05
N ALA A 134 9.35 -12.90 -4.88
CA ALA A 134 10.33 -13.93 -4.60
C ALA A 134 11.59 -13.38 -3.91
N SER A 135 12.38 -14.31 -3.32
CA SER A 135 13.70 -13.98 -2.79
C SER A 135 14.72 -13.71 -3.89
N SER A 136 15.80 -12.99 -3.56
CA SER A 136 16.94 -12.75 -4.47
C SER A 136 17.54 -14.03 -5.04
N ASN A 137 17.47 -15.14 -4.32
CA ASN A 137 18.00 -16.43 -4.79
C ASN A 137 17.19 -16.98 -5.96
N VAL A 138 15.88 -16.74 -5.95
CA VAL A 138 14.97 -17.11 -7.05
C VAL A 138 15.08 -16.09 -8.18
N THR A 139 15.02 -14.79 -7.88
CA THR A 139 15.02 -13.75 -8.92
C THR A 139 16.29 -13.69 -9.76
N LYS A 140 17.42 -14.21 -9.27
CA LYS A 140 18.71 -14.26 -9.99
C LYS A 140 18.84 -15.46 -10.94
N ASP A 141 18.02 -16.48 -10.81
CA ASP A 141 18.07 -17.68 -11.65
C ASP A 141 16.71 -17.90 -12.31
N PRO A 142 16.58 -17.62 -13.62
CA PRO A 142 15.32 -17.82 -14.34
C PRO A 142 14.78 -19.24 -14.31
N ASN A 143 15.63 -20.25 -14.10
CA ASN A 143 15.20 -21.65 -14.02
C ASN A 143 14.49 -21.98 -12.70
N GLU A 144 14.61 -21.10 -11.71
CA GLU A 144 13.95 -21.24 -10.41
C GLU A 144 12.56 -20.58 -10.36
N TYR A 145 12.14 -19.92 -11.43
CA TYR A 145 10.81 -19.32 -11.50
C TYR A 145 9.74 -20.39 -11.62
N THR A 146 8.79 -20.34 -10.70
CA THR A 146 7.60 -21.20 -10.71
C THR A 146 6.34 -20.33 -10.68
N ALA A 147 5.20 -20.96 -10.93
CA ALA A 147 3.92 -20.28 -10.82
C ALA A 147 3.65 -19.72 -9.40
N ASP A 148 4.27 -20.30 -8.38
CA ASP A 148 4.10 -19.90 -6.97
C ASP A 148 4.77 -18.55 -6.65
N ALA A 149 5.69 -18.07 -7.50
CA ALA A 149 6.27 -16.74 -7.40
C ALA A 149 5.38 -15.65 -8.05
N LEU A 150 4.39 -16.07 -8.84
CA LEU A 150 3.50 -15.14 -9.55
C LEU A 150 2.27 -14.84 -8.70
N GLN A 151 1.95 -13.57 -8.59
CA GLN A 151 0.77 -13.07 -7.91
C GLN A 151 -0.11 -12.28 -8.88
N LEU A 152 -1.42 -12.34 -8.69
CA LEU A 152 -2.37 -11.51 -9.41
C LEU A 152 -3.24 -10.76 -8.41
N LEU A 153 -3.07 -9.45 -8.35
CA LEU A 153 -3.83 -8.60 -7.47
C LEU A 153 -4.95 -7.92 -8.27
N VAL A 154 -6.14 -7.85 -7.69
CA VAL A 154 -7.33 -7.33 -8.37
C VAL A 154 -8.18 -6.53 -7.41
N ALA A 155 -8.70 -5.38 -7.84
CA ALA A 155 -9.69 -4.62 -7.09
C ALA A 155 -10.81 -4.11 -7.99
N LEU A 156 -12.05 -4.18 -7.49
CA LEU A 156 -13.25 -3.62 -8.08
C LEU A 156 -13.93 -2.78 -6.99
N VAL A 157 -13.94 -1.47 -7.16
CA VAL A 157 -14.49 -0.55 -6.15
C VAL A 157 -15.44 0.44 -6.81
N TRP A 158 -16.59 0.59 -6.22
CA TRP A 158 -17.59 1.60 -6.55
C TRP A 158 -17.62 2.67 -5.48
N GLY A 159 -17.75 3.91 -5.88
CA GLY A 159 -17.95 5.05 -5.00
C GLY A 159 -19.26 5.77 -5.33
N GLU A 160 -19.91 6.28 -4.30
CA GLU A 160 -21.12 7.10 -4.45
C GLU A 160 -21.06 8.31 -3.52
N GLN A 161 -21.18 9.51 -4.11
CA GLN A 161 -21.25 10.76 -3.35
C GLN A 161 -22.69 10.98 -2.89
N ILE A 162 -22.91 10.88 -1.58
CA ILE A 162 -24.23 11.02 -0.95
C ILE A 162 -24.56 12.51 -0.71
N SER A 163 -23.55 13.30 -0.38
CA SER A 163 -23.67 14.75 -0.21
C SER A 163 -22.33 15.42 -0.52
N ASP A 164 -22.26 16.74 -0.50
CA ASP A 164 -21.01 17.48 -0.72
C ASP A 164 -19.88 17.10 0.24
N ARG A 165 -20.20 16.44 1.37
CA ARG A 165 -19.25 16.11 2.43
C ARG A 165 -19.19 14.63 2.77
N LEU A 166 -20.03 13.81 2.17
CA LEU A 166 -20.15 12.40 2.52
C LEU A 166 -20.19 11.53 1.28
N GLY A 167 -19.23 10.62 1.16
CA GLY A 167 -19.18 9.58 0.16
C GLY A 167 -19.17 8.19 0.77
N LEU A 168 -19.61 7.22 0.01
CA LEU A 168 -19.51 5.80 0.33
C LEU A 168 -18.65 5.11 -0.71
N SER A 169 -17.90 4.11 -0.29
CA SER A 169 -17.17 3.20 -1.17
C SER A 169 -17.49 1.75 -0.80
N TYR A 170 -17.65 0.90 -1.80
CA TYR A 170 -17.88 -0.52 -1.62
C TYR A 170 -17.33 -1.32 -2.79
N GLY A 171 -16.91 -2.56 -2.52
CA GLY A 171 -16.30 -3.37 -3.56
C GLY A 171 -15.70 -4.65 -3.05
N ILE A 172 -14.81 -5.21 -3.84
CA ILE A 172 -14.01 -6.40 -3.51
C ILE A 172 -12.55 -6.15 -3.88
N CYS A 173 -11.65 -6.74 -3.11
CA CYS A 173 -10.23 -6.73 -3.38
C CYS A 173 -9.63 -8.11 -3.15
N GLY A 174 -8.65 -8.49 -3.98
CA GLY A 174 -7.85 -9.69 -3.82
C GLY A 174 -6.37 -9.33 -3.86
N ASP A 175 -5.67 -9.51 -2.74
CA ASP A 175 -4.24 -9.24 -2.61
C ASP A 175 -3.61 -10.07 -1.47
N HIS A 176 -2.34 -9.79 -1.15
CA HIS A 176 -1.54 -10.48 -0.13
C HIS A 176 -1.29 -9.63 1.13
N ARG A 177 -2.01 -8.52 1.35
CA ARG A 177 -1.75 -7.64 2.50
C ARG A 177 -2.09 -8.27 3.86
N PHE A 178 -2.89 -9.31 3.87
CA PHE A 178 -3.15 -10.14 5.05
C PHE A 178 -2.23 -11.38 5.11
N GLY A 179 -1.07 -11.33 4.45
CA GLY A 179 -0.12 -12.42 4.32
C GLY A 179 -0.41 -13.28 3.09
N GLU A 180 -1.16 -14.35 3.20
CA GLU A 180 -1.60 -15.18 2.08
C GLU A 180 -2.60 -14.43 1.18
N TYR A 181 -2.77 -14.88 -0.07
CA TYR A 181 -3.77 -14.32 -0.98
C TYR A 181 -5.17 -14.45 -0.40
N GLN A 182 -5.84 -13.33 -0.28
CA GLN A 182 -7.22 -13.28 0.21
C GLN A 182 -8.07 -12.38 -0.67
N VAL A 183 -9.34 -12.79 -0.85
CA VAL A 183 -10.37 -11.94 -1.44
C VAL A 183 -11.29 -11.47 -0.32
N TYR A 184 -11.45 -10.17 -0.21
CA TYR A 184 -12.21 -9.55 0.88
C TYR A 184 -13.04 -8.36 0.40
N PRO A 185 -14.10 -7.99 1.14
CA PRO A 185 -14.90 -6.81 0.83
C PRO A 185 -14.10 -5.53 1.07
N VAL A 186 -14.35 -4.52 0.26
CA VAL A 186 -13.96 -3.12 0.52
C VAL A 186 -15.23 -2.38 0.89
N ILE A 187 -15.25 -1.73 2.03
CA ILE A 187 -16.39 -0.92 2.49
C ILE A 187 -15.81 0.31 3.17
N GLY A 188 -16.27 1.51 2.79
CA GLY A 188 -15.75 2.74 3.36
C GLY A 188 -16.74 3.88 3.35
N ILE A 189 -16.52 4.81 4.25
CA ILE A 189 -17.18 6.10 4.37
C ILE A 189 -16.09 7.16 4.27
N ASN A 190 -16.24 8.08 3.33
CA ASN A 190 -15.39 9.25 3.15
C ASN A 190 -16.16 10.46 3.65
N TRP A 191 -15.72 11.05 4.76
CA TRP A 191 -16.39 12.17 5.39
C TRP A 191 -15.46 13.37 5.51
N GLN A 192 -15.92 14.51 4.99
CA GLN A 192 -15.21 15.79 5.05
C GLN A 192 -15.98 16.79 5.93
N PRO A 193 -15.85 16.71 7.28
CA PRO A 193 -16.59 17.61 8.18
C PRO A 193 -16.21 19.08 8.01
N HIS A 194 -14.96 19.35 7.63
CA HIS A 194 -14.40 20.66 7.36
C HIS A 194 -13.47 20.61 6.15
N ALA A 195 -13.16 21.74 5.54
CA ALA A 195 -12.30 21.80 4.34
C ALA A 195 -10.91 21.18 4.56
N ASP A 196 -10.37 21.28 5.78
CA ASP A 196 -9.02 20.83 6.12
C ASP A 196 -8.99 19.36 6.62
N TRP A 197 -10.15 18.71 6.78
CA TRP A 197 -10.25 17.34 7.33
C TRP A 197 -10.83 16.37 6.31
N LEU A 198 -10.19 15.23 6.14
CA LEU A 198 -10.76 14.08 5.44
C LEU A 198 -10.64 12.85 6.34
N ILE A 199 -11.78 12.22 6.58
CA ILE A 199 -11.91 11.02 7.40
C ILE A 199 -12.40 9.89 6.49
N GLU A 200 -11.56 8.89 6.28
CA GLU A 200 -11.85 7.68 5.51
C GLU A 200 -11.93 6.52 6.51
N LEU A 201 -13.14 6.11 6.87
CA LEU A 201 -13.38 4.99 7.76
C LEU A 201 -13.83 3.79 6.96
N GLY A 202 -13.12 2.69 7.07
CA GLY A 202 -13.49 1.52 6.31
C GLY A 202 -12.63 0.28 6.55
N PHE A 203 -12.90 -0.71 5.76
CA PHE A 203 -12.14 -1.94 5.66
C PHE A 203 -11.64 -2.10 4.22
N PRO A 204 -10.38 -2.45 3.99
CA PRO A 204 -9.39 -2.96 4.94
C PRO A 204 -8.57 -1.90 5.68
N ALA A 205 -8.69 -0.63 5.32
CA ALA A 205 -7.91 0.44 5.90
C ALA A 205 -8.79 1.61 6.32
N SER A 206 -8.34 2.37 7.33
CA SER A 206 -8.94 3.64 7.75
C SER A 206 -7.86 4.71 7.83
N ARG A 207 -8.24 5.95 7.49
CA ARG A 207 -7.33 7.08 7.43
C ARG A 207 -7.99 8.34 7.94
N LEU A 208 -7.22 9.16 8.64
CA LEU A 208 -7.57 10.51 9.06
C LEU A 208 -6.52 11.47 8.52
N SER A 209 -6.91 12.38 7.64
CA SER A 209 -6.03 13.40 7.05
C SER A 209 -6.41 14.77 7.52
N TYR A 210 -5.42 15.57 7.87
CA TYR A 210 -5.57 16.96 8.30
C TYR A 210 -4.59 17.87 7.55
N GLU A 211 -5.11 18.85 6.83
CA GLU A 211 -4.31 19.88 6.16
C GLU A 211 -3.88 20.95 7.18
N VAL A 212 -2.65 20.81 7.70
CA VAL A 212 -2.07 21.75 8.67
C VAL A 212 -1.82 23.11 8.01
N THR A 213 -1.33 23.11 6.78
CA THR A 213 -1.20 24.24 5.89
C THR A 213 -1.42 23.78 4.45
N LYS A 214 -1.54 24.68 3.48
CA LYS A 214 -1.66 24.36 2.04
C LYS A 214 -0.51 23.47 1.50
N SER A 215 0.61 23.39 2.20
CA SER A 215 1.78 22.60 1.80
C SER A 215 2.13 21.49 2.79
N LEU A 216 1.43 21.39 3.91
CA LEU A 216 1.75 20.44 4.98
C LEU A 216 0.49 19.68 5.39
N THR A 217 0.50 18.36 5.24
CA THR A 217 -0.59 17.46 5.59
C THR A 217 -0.14 16.45 6.62
N SER A 218 -0.91 16.26 7.68
CA SER A 218 -0.75 15.21 8.68
C SER A 218 -1.74 14.10 8.40
N VAL A 219 -1.28 12.85 8.45
CA VAL A 219 -2.11 11.67 8.19
C VAL A 219 -1.89 10.63 9.26
N LEU A 220 -2.96 10.11 9.83
CA LEU A 220 -2.98 8.93 10.69
C LEU A 220 -3.73 7.82 9.97
N GLN A 221 -3.13 6.64 9.86
CA GLN A 221 -3.77 5.51 9.19
C GLN A 221 -3.58 4.20 9.95
N ILE A 222 -4.52 3.29 9.75
CA ILE A 222 -4.41 1.89 10.16
C ILE A 222 -4.73 1.02 8.95
N ALA A 223 -3.86 0.06 8.65
CA ALA A 223 -4.00 -0.81 7.47
C ALA A 223 -3.34 -2.17 7.72
N PRO A 224 -3.75 -3.24 6.99
CA PRO A 224 -2.98 -4.47 6.93
C PRO A 224 -1.64 -4.22 6.23
N ASN A 225 -0.60 -4.93 6.68
CA ASN A 225 0.78 -4.75 6.25
C ASN A 225 1.46 -6.12 6.11
N GLY A 226 1.21 -6.81 5.03
CA GLY A 226 1.73 -8.15 4.79
C GLY A 226 2.08 -8.41 3.33
N ASN A 227 2.69 -9.55 3.10
CA ASN A 227 2.94 -10.13 1.76
C ASN A 227 3.36 -11.59 1.85
N GLU A 228 3.40 -12.24 0.70
CA GLU A 228 3.89 -13.60 0.51
C GLU A 228 5.01 -13.60 -0.54
N TRP A 229 6.06 -14.40 -0.31
CA TRP A 229 7.17 -14.55 -1.22
C TRP A 229 7.54 -16.01 -1.43
N TYR A 230 7.87 -16.36 -2.65
CA TYR A 230 8.49 -17.62 -2.97
C TYR A 230 10.00 -17.56 -2.68
N VAL A 231 10.48 -18.43 -1.81
CA VAL A 231 11.87 -18.40 -1.34
C VAL A 231 12.56 -19.74 -1.59
N LYS A 232 13.87 -19.67 -1.91
CA LYS A 232 14.74 -20.84 -2.04
C LYS A 232 15.79 -20.81 -0.94
N ASN A 233 15.81 -21.85 -0.12
CA ASN A 233 16.90 -22.07 0.82
C ASN A 233 18.03 -22.83 0.13
N LYS A 234 19.15 -22.13 -0.13
CA LYS A 234 20.30 -22.70 -0.84
C LYS A 234 20.96 -23.86 -0.07
N SER A 235 20.97 -23.79 1.26
CA SER A 235 21.63 -24.82 2.08
C SER A 235 20.89 -26.16 2.06
N LEU A 236 19.58 -26.10 1.87
CA LEU A 236 18.71 -27.29 1.85
C LEU A 236 18.28 -27.68 0.44
N ASP A 237 18.61 -26.87 -0.57
CA ASP A 237 18.09 -26.96 -1.95
C ASP A 237 16.56 -27.13 -1.98
N LYS A 238 15.87 -26.41 -1.12
CA LYS A 238 14.43 -26.48 -0.95
C LYS A 238 13.77 -25.14 -1.20
N HIS A 239 12.60 -25.20 -1.82
CA HIS A 239 11.71 -24.07 -2.00
C HIS A 239 10.65 -24.06 -0.91
N SER A 240 10.18 -22.86 -0.57
CA SER A 240 9.08 -22.66 0.39
C SER A 240 8.37 -21.35 0.12
N GLN A 241 7.21 -21.19 0.70
CA GLN A 241 6.52 -19.90 0.78
C GLN A 241 6.85 -19.24 2.11
N PHE A 242 7.19 -17.96 2.08
CA PHE A 242 7.40 -17.12 3.24
C PHE A 242 6.31 -16.08 3.29
N VAL A 243 5.53 -16.12 4.36
CA VAL A 243 4.40 -15.21 4.58
C VAL A 243 4.70 -14.30 5.76
N TYR A 244 4.42 -13.03 5.58
CA TYR A 244 4.43 -12.04 6.62
C TYR A 244 3.07 -11.34 6.68
N GLU A 245 2.49 -11.21 7.86
CA GLU A 245 1.29 -10.44 8.13
C GLU A 245 1.44 -9.58 9.37
N ALA A 246 0.90 -8.38 9.35
CA ALA A 246 0.79 -7.47 10.49
C ALA A 246 -0.32 -6.46 10.22
N TYR A 247 -0.69 -5.71 11.26
CA TYR A 247 -1.38 -4.44 11.12
C TYR A 247 -0.41 -3.30 11.44
N LEU A 248 -0.52 -2.22 10.69
CA LEU A 248 0.27 -1.02 10.87
C LEU A 248 -0.63 0.14 11.26
N LEU A 249 -0.35 0.74 12.41
CA LEU A 249 -0.81 2.08 12.77
C LEU A 249 0.32 3.06 12.49
N GLU A 250 0.12 4.02 11.59
CA GLU A 250 1.15 4.93 11.14
C GLU A 250 0.66 6.38 11.19
N TRP A 251 1.50 7.26 11.70
CA TRP A 251 1.36 8.70 11.57
C TRP A 251 2.42 9.23 10.62
N ALA A 252 2.00 10.04 9.66
CA ALA A 252 2.89 10.62 8.66
C ALA A 252 2.66 12.12 8.50
N LEU A 253 3.72 12.82 8.18
CA LEU A 253 3.73 14.24 7.87
C LEU A 253 4.29 14.43 6.46
N SER A 254 3.44 14.92 5.54
CA SER A 254 3.77 15.13 4.14
C SER A 254 3.91 16.61 3.85
N TRP A 255 5.06 17.01 3.35
CA TRP A 255 5.38 18.38 2.99
C TRP A 255 5.58 18.52 1.48
N ARG A 256 4.72 19.31 0.83
CA ARG A 256 4.87 19.71 -0.57
C ARG A 256 5.90 20.85 -0.66
N ALA A 257 7.17 20.48 -0.76
CA ALA A 257 8.30 21.42 -0.83
C ALA A 257 8.30 22.25 -2.12
N HIS A 258 7.75 21.70 -3.19
CA HIS A 258 7.55 22.34 -4.51
C HIS A 258 6.27 21.77 -5.14
N GLN A 259 5.72 22.44 -6.18
CA GLN A 259 4.53 21.94 -6.89
C GLN A 259 4.69 20.49 -7.39
N LYS A 260 5.92 20.11 -7.71
CA LYS A 260 6.28 18.77 -8.23
C LYS A 260 6.99 17.86 -7.23
N ILE A 261 7.25 18.31 -6.01
CA ILE A 261 8.05 17.55 -5.03
C ILE A 261 7.32 17.48 -3.71
N MET A 262 7.12 16.27 -3.24
CA MET A 262 6.58 15.99 -1.92
C MET A 262 7.54 15.10 -1.12
N LEU A 263 7.80 15.50 0.11
CA LEU A 263 8.57 14.76 1.11
C LEU A 263 7.63 14.28 2.20
N THR A 264 7.77 13.04 2.62
CA THR A 264 6.99 12.50 3.73
C THR A 264 7.92 11.86 4.75
N ALA A 265 7.69 12.16 6.02
CA ALA A 265 8.28 11.45 7.15
C ALA A 265 7.16 10.75 7.92
N SER A 266 7.43 9.53 8.37
CA SER A 266 6.43 8.76 9.10
C SER A 266 7.03 8.00 10.28
N VAL A 267 6.17 7.74 11.26
CA VAL A 267 6.43 6.84 12.37
C VAL A 267 5.20 5.96 12.56
N GLY A 268 5.41 4.68 12.76
CA GLY A 268 4.33 3.72 12.92
C GLY A 268 4.66 2.62 13.92
N ARG A 269 3.64 1.86 14.25
CA ARG A 269 3.76 0.66 15.07
C ARG A 269 3.09 -0.50 14.38
N GLU A 270 3.84 -1.55 14.14
CA GLU A 270 3.34 -2.83 13.67
C GLU A 270 2.93 -3.69 14.87
N PHE A 271 1.80 -4.36 14.74
CA PHE A 271 1.26 -5.23 15.79
C PHE A 271 0.57 -6.44 15.18
N HIS A 272 0.39 -7.50 15.96
CA HIS A 272 -0.06 -8.82 15.50
C HIS A 272 0.84 -9.37 14.38
N SER A 273 2.14 -9.08 14.46
CA SER A 273 3.08 -9.51 13.44
C SER A 273 3.27 -11.02 13.49
N ARG A 274 3.12 -11.68 12.34
CA ARG A 274 3.25 -13.10 12.18
C ARG A 274 4.11 -13.43 10.98
N TYR A 275 5.02 -14.36 11.17
CA TYR A 275 5.89 -14.92 10.15
C TYR A 275 5.56 -16.38 9.97
N GLU A 276 5.33 -16.81 8.74
CA GLU A 276 5.03 -18.20 8.43
C GLU A 276 5.88 -18.68 7.25
N MET A 277 6.44 -19.87 7.37
CA MET A 277 7.17 -20.54 6.32
C MET A 277 6.57 -21.92 6.11
N THR A 278 6.24 -22.24 4.86
CA THR A 278 5.78 -23.56 4.45
C THR A 278 6.93 -24.27 3.75
N LEU A 279 7.38 -25.39 4.29
CA LEU A 279 8.40 -26.25 3.70
C LEU A 279 7.75 -27.17 2.67
N LEU A 280 8.55 -27.71 1.73
CA LEU A 280 8.08 -28.65 0.68
C LEU A 280 7.42 -29.94 1.22
N ASN A 281 7.66 -30.28 2.49
CA ASN A 281 6.98 -31.41 3.15
C ASN A 281 5.65 -31.00 3.81
N GLU A 282 5.08 -29.84 3.39
CA GLU A 282 3.85 -29.25 3.94
C GLU A 282 3.90 -28.88 5.44
N THR A 283 5.08 -28.96 6.05
CA THR A 283 5.24 -28.50 7.42
C THR A 283 5.21 -26.98 7.46
N ARG A 284 4.25 -26.41 8.18
CA ARG A 284 4.14 -24.97 8.42
C ARG A 284 4.80 -24.62 9.75
N ILE A 285 5.71 -23.67 9.71
CA ILE A 285 6.33 -23.07 10.88
C ILE A 285 5.80 -21.67 11.01
N ARG A 286 5.12 -21.39 12.12
CA ARG A 286 4.49 -20.08 12.40
C ARG A 286 5.06 -19.51 13.67
N VAL A 287 5.50 -18.25 13.61
CA VAL A 287 6.09 -17.50 14.72
C VAL A 287 5.50 -16.11 14.76
N SER A 288 5.07 -15.67 15.94
CA SER A 288 4.65 -14.28 16.20
C SER A 288 5.82 -13.47 16.76
N SER A 289 5.85 -12.18 16.49
CA SER A 289 6.81 -11.26 17.11
C SER A 289 6.10 -10.20 17.96
N ASP A 290 6.87 -9.62 18.85
CA ASP A 290 6.43 -8.47 19.64
C ASP A 290 6.14 -7.27 18.71
N PRO A 291 5.27 -6.33 19.12
CA PRO A 291 5.02 -5.12 18.36
C PRO A 291 6.30 -4.31 18.14
N THR A 292 6.55 -3.89 16.90
CA THR A 292 7.75 -3.14 16.52
C THR A 292 7.44 -1.73 16.07
N THR A 293 8.36 -0.80 16.33
CA THR A 293 8.29 0.57 15.80
C THR A 293 8.91 0.62 14.41
N ARG A 294 8.28 1.40 13.54
CA ARG A 294 8.75 1.67 12.18
C ARG A 294 8.92 3.16 11.98
N VAL A 295 10.00 3.58 11.37
CA VAL A 295 10.21 4.94 10.89
C VAL A 295 10.43 4.94 9.40
N GLY A 296 9.94 5.96 8.71
CA GLY A 296 10.00 6.01 7.25
C GLY A 296 10.20 7.39 6.68
N VAL A 297 10.78 7.42 5.50
CA VAL A 297 10.91 8.62 4.68
C VAL A 297 10.54 8.30 3.24
N SER A 298 9.87 9.21 2.57
CA SER A 298 9.58 9.07 1.14
C SER A 298 9.71 10.39 0.38
N LEU A 299 10.03 10.26 -0.89
CA LEU A 299 10.09 11.32 -1.87
C LEU A 299 9.16 10.97 -3.03
N ALA A 300 8.26 11.87 -3.41
CA ALA A 300 7.48 11.75 -4.62
C ALA A 300 7.76 12.94 -5.54
N TRP A 301 7.91 12.64 -6.83
CA TRP A 301 8.05 13.62 -7.90
C TRP A 301 6.87 13.50 -8.85
N PHE A 302 6.14 14.59 -9.04
CA PHE A 302 4.99 14.71 -9.95
C PHE A 302 5.42 15.34 -11.28
N CYS A 303 4.95 14.78 -12.39
CA CYS A 303 5.29 15.24 -13.74
C CYS A 303 4.30 16.27 -14.28
#